data_fce1260e918633fbd5c22b4183eaa2b4
#
_entry.id   fce1260e918633fbd5c22b4183eaa2b4
#
_cell.length_a   1.000
_cell.length_b   1.000
_cell.length_c   1.000
_cell.angle_alpha   90.00
_cell.angle_beta   90.00
_cell.angle_gamma   90.00
#
_symmetry.space_group_name_H-M   'P 1'
#
loop_
_entity.id
_entity.type
_entity.pdbx_description
1 polymer ?
#
loop_
_entity_poly.entity_id
_entity_poly.type
_entity_poly.pdbx_seq_one_letter_code
_entity_poly.pdbx_strand_id
1 'polypeptide(L)'
;MISGTIAGISSFTVYPLGEITILRPSSSYYYISYSPSTASGTMWIKSTSTATPVSYQISSYSGMLKFSNNYPEYLSFESCTWSSIETNIPSFNESYTFARCSTLQNADLYKCTSLSSYTFASCSSLSQVSLPVCEYIGKDAFYDCRSLSQVSLPVCKYIGYAAFDWCKSLSQISLPMCSYIGSFAFFNTTLLSQVSLPVCEYVGESAFQMCYLLSQISLPVCSYIGRSAFDWCSSLSQVSLPMCSYIGDNAFFECYSLTQVSLPMCSYIGSWAFQSCRSLSQISLPVCSFIGSMTFRYCSSLSIITIGYSSVCSLGSDAFYNTPITSSTGRIYVPASLVSAYKSAPNWSYFSAIIQSYPGL
;
A
#
# COMPACT_ATOMS: atom_id res chain seq x y z
N MET A 1 35.81 -3.54 -23.74
CA MET A 1 35.82 -4.24 -22.42
C MET A 1 36.38 -3.27 -21.39
N ILE A 2 35.65 -3.01 -20.34
CA ILE A 2 36.16 -2.33 -19.16
C ILE A 2 36.24 -3.39 -18.08
N SER A 3 37.43 -3.66 -17.57
CA SER A 3 37.61 -4.59 -16.44
C SER A 3 38.22 -3.86 -15.28
N GLY A 4 37.80 -4.16 -14.08
CA GLY A 4 38.31 -3.59 -12.86
C GLY A 4 38.37 -4.60 -11.73
N THR A 5 39.30 -4.41 -10.80
CA THR A 5 39.39 -5.14 -9.54
C THR A 5 39.09 -4.17 -8.40
N ILE A 6 38.16 -4.54 -7.54
CA ILE A 6 37.84 -3.81 -6.31
C ILE A 6 38.29 -4.70 -5.15
N ALA A 7 38.95 -4.14 -4.14
CA ALA A 7 39.38 -4.90 -2.97
C ALA A 7 38.19 -5.69 -2.36
N GLY A 8 38.29 -7.02 -2.36
CA GLY A 8 37.24 -7.93 -1.87
C GLY A 8 36.27 -8.43 -2.94
N ILE A 9 36.37 -8.00 -4.20
CA ILE A 9 35.56 -8.47 -5.33
C ILE A 9 36.50 -9.07 -6.38
N SER A 10 36.25 -10.33 -6.77
CA SER A 10 37.20 -11.10 -7.60
C SER A 10 37.36 -10.61 -9.04
N SER A 11 36.47 -9.86 -9.61
CA SER A 11 36.55 -9.04 -10.83
C SER A 11 35.14 -8.77 -11.39
N PHE A 12 34.94 -7.64 -12.05
CA PHE A 12 33.79 -7.45 -12.92
C PHE A 12 34.25 -7.18 -14.36
N THR A 13 33.44 -7.55 -15.32
CA THR A 13 33.72 -7.32 -16.73
C THR A 13 32.47 -6.72 -17.39
N VAL A 14 32.63 -5.60 -18.09
CA VAL A 14 31.57 -5.01 -18.91
C VAL A 14 31.72 -5.59 -20.32
N TYR A 15 30.71 -6.30 -20.79
CA TYR A 15 30.63 -6.78 -22.14
C TYR A 15 29.70 -5.86 -22.95
N PRO A 16 30.19 -5.15 -23.99
CA PRO A 16 29.29 -4.51 -24.93
C PRO A 16 28.52 -5.61 -25.68
N LEU A 17 27.20 -5.55 -25.58
CA LEU A 17 26.31 -6.43 -26.35
C LEU A 17 25.96 -5.68 -27.65
N GLY A 18 26.39 -6.21 -28.80
CA GLY A 18 25.72 -5.90 -30.08
C GLY A 18 24.26 -6.41 -30.03
N GLU A 19 23.47 -6.23 -31.09
CA GLU A 19 22.09 -6.75 -31.20
C GLU A 19 22.02 -8.27 -30.93
N ILE A 20 21.98 -8.68 -29.66
CA ILE A 20 21.90 -10.07 -29.25
C ILE A 20 20.63 -10.25 -28.43
N THR A 21 19.77 -11.13 -28.89
CA THR A 21 18.72 -11.75 -28.06
C THR A 21 19.36 -12.29 -26.80
N ILE A 22 19.05 -11.72 -25.65
CA ILE A 22 19.63 -12.16 -24.37
C ILE A 22 19.12 -13.56 -24.07
N LEU A 23 19.93 -14.56 -24.38
CA LEU A 23 19.75 -15.91 -23.83
C LEU A 23 20.11 -15.81 -22.36
N ARG A 24 19.15 -16.05 -21.46
CA ARG A 24 19.40 -16.07 -20.01
C ARG A 24 20.60 -16.96 -19.73
N PRO A 25 21.70 -16.42 -19.15
CA PRO A 25 22.90 -17.22 -18.95
C PRO A 25 22.66 -18.34 -17.95
N SER A 26 23.38 -19.43 -18.09
CA SER A 26 23.39 -20.54 -17.12
C SER A 26 23.88 -20.04 -15.74
N SER A 27 23.44 -20.72 -14.67
CA SER A 27 23.47 -20.34 -13.25
C SER A 27 24.84 -20.11 -12.58
N SER A 28 25.93 -19.92 -13.30
CA SER A 28 27.28 -19.89 -12.73
C SER A 28 27.86 -18.50 -12.38
N TYR A 29 27.07 -17.43 -12.57
CA TYR A 29 27.51 -16.09 -12.19
C TYR A 29 26.31 -15.13 -11.99
N TYR A 30 26.53 -14.07 -11.22
CA TYR A 30 25.57 -12.96 -11.09
C TYR A 30 25.80 -11.93 -12.19
N TYR A 31 24.72 -11.29 -12.67
CA TYR A 31 24.84 -10.29 -13.70
C TYR A 31 23.77 -9.19 -13.59
N ILE A 32 24.05 -8.03 -14.18
CA ILE A 32 23.11 -7.00 -14.54
C ILE A 32 23.29 -6.72 -16.02
N SER A 33 22.27 -6.96 -16.82
CA SER A 33 22.19 -6.57 -18.20
C SER A 33 21.44 -5.25 -18.31
N TYR A 34 21.91 -4.32 -19.12
CA TYR A 34 21.33 -3.00 -19.26
C TYR A 34 21.28 -2.55 -20.72
N SER A 35 20.29 -1.74 -21.06
CA SER A 35 20.21 -1.03 -22.35
C SER A 35 20.23 0.47 -22.09
N PRO A 36 21.06 1.25 -22.77
CA PRO A 36 21.12 2.71 -22.64
C PRO A 36 19.92 3.35 -23.32
N SER A 37 19.51 4.53 -22.83
CA SER A 37 18.52 5.34 -23.53
C SER A 37 19.12 6.24 -24.62
N THR A 38 20.21 6.95 -24.33
CA THR A 38 20.91 7.86 -25.30
C THR A 38 22.31 8.29 -24.86
N ALA A 39 22.73 8.05 -23.62
CA ALA A 39 23.97 8.62 -23.08
C ALA A 39 24.74 7.62 -22.19
N SER A 40 26.05 7.89 -22.03
CA SER A 40 26.89 7.21 -21.05
C SER A 40 26.42 7.51 -19.63
N GLY A 41 26.37 6.51 -18.76
CA GLY A 41 26.06 6.63 -17.33
C GLY A 41 27.29 6.43 -16.45
N THR A 42 27.16 6.77 -15.17
CA THR A 42 28.18 6.49 -14.16
C THR A 42 27.67 5.42 -13.23
N MET A 43 28.45 4.38 -13.03
CA MET A 43 28.22 3.33 -12.05
C MET A 43 29.11 3.57 -10.82
N TRP A 44 28.50 3.46 -9.65
CA TRP A 44 29.22 3.56 -8.38
C TRP A 44 29.22 2.20 -7.68
N ILE A 45 30.41 1.72 -7.31
CA ILE A 45 30.55 0.45 -6.58
C ILE A 45 31.31 0.71 -5.28
N LYS A 46 30.79 0.17 -4.19
CA LYS A 46 31.46 0.13 -2.88
C LYS A 46 31.79 -1.31 -2.52
N SER A 47 32.92 -1.53 -1.89
CA SER A 47 33.29 -2.85 -1.35
C SER A 47 32.65 -3.15 0.02
N THR A 48 32.35 -2.10 0.79
CA THR A 48 31.69 -2.15 2.10
C THR A 48 30.81 -0.92 2.30
N SER A 49 29.93 -0.93 3.30
CA SER A 49 29.03 0.20 3.62
C SER A 49 29.77 1.50 3.94
N THR A 50 31.00 1.42 4.46
CA THR A 50 31.86 2.57 4.84
C THR A 50 32.92 2.93 3.80
N ALA A 51 33.09 2.12 2.75
CA ALA A 51 34.08 2.42 1.70
C ALA A 51 33.67 3.63 0.87
N THR A 52 34.64 4.38 0.40
CA THR A 52 34.44 5.43 -0.59
C THR A 52 33.98 4.81 -1.90
N PRO A 53 32.91 5.28 -2.53
CA PRO A 53 32.45 4.75 -3.82
C PRO A 53 33.53 5.00 -4.90
N VAL A 54 33.76 4.00 -5.72
CA VAL A 54 34.57 4.13 -6.93
C VAL A 54 33.62 4.25 -8.13
N SER A 55 33.82 5.30 -8.94
CA SER A 55 32.98 5.55 -10.12
C SER A 55 33.59 4.90 -11.37
N TYR A 56 32.74 4.33 -12.20
CA TYR A 56 33.06 3.79 -13.52
C TYR A 56 32.16 4.42 -14.56
N GLN A 57 32.76 4.88 -15.68
CA GLN A 57 31.97 5.35 -16.82
C GLN A 57 31.48 4.15 -17.62
N ILE A 58 30.17 4.09 -17.86
CA ILE A 58 29.55 3.05 -18.67
C ILE A 58 29.27 3.63 -20.05
N SER A 59 29.65 2.89 -21.08
CA SER A 59 29.46 3.32 -22.47
C SER A 59 27.99 3.45 -22.87
N SER A 60 27.71 4.22 -23.92
CA SER A 60 26.37 4.40 -24.51
C SER A 60 25.80 3.16 -25.22
N TYR A 61 26.42 2.00 -25.09
CA TYR A 61 25.96 0.75 -25.68
C TYR A 61 25.31 -0.15 -24.62
N SER A 62 24.41 -1.03 -25.06
CA SER A 62 23.91 -2.13 -24.22
C SER A 62 25.07 -2.93 -23.68
N GLY A 63 24.99 -3.36 -22.44
CA GLY A 63 26.08 -4.06 -21.80
C GLY A 63 25.61 -5.01 -20.71
N MET A 64 26.52 -5.81 -20.22
CA MET A 64 26.34 -6.71 -19.09
C MET A 64 27.47 -6.53 -18.08
N LEU A 65 27.12 -6.28 -16.84
CA LEU A 65 28.02 -6.37 -15.69
C LEU A 65 27.95 -7.81 -15.18
N LYS A 66 29.11 -8.48 -15.17
CA LYS A 66 29.21 -9.89 -14.73
C LYS A 66 30.07 -9.98 -13.47
N PHE A 67 29.57 -10.69 -12.47
CA PHE A 67 30.24 -10.94 -11.19
C PHE A 67 30.55 -12.43 -11.07
N SER A 68 31.83 -12.82 -10.92
CA SER A 68 32.28 -14.20 -11.11
C SER A 68 31.86 -15.15 -9.99
N ASN A 69 31.93 -14.79 -8.71
CA ASN A 69 31.64 -15.72 -7.60
C ASN A 69 30.71 -15.12 -6.52
N ASN A 70 30.78 -13.81 -6.30
CA ASN A 70 29.89 -13.07 -5.42
C ASN A 70 29.50 -11.77 -6.12
N TYR A 71 28.25 -11.31 -5.97
CA TYR A 71 27.91 -9.95 -6.34
C TYR A 71 28.34 -9.01 -5.21
N PRO A 72 28.71 -7.74 -5.51
CA PRO A 72 29.06 -6.78 -4.48
C PRO A 72 27.91 -6.57 -3.53
N GLU A 73 28.19 -6.57 -2.24
CA GLU A 73 27.20 -6.36 -1.20
C GLU A 73 26.55 -4.97 -1.30
N TYR A 74 27.34 -4.00 -1.82
CA TYR A 74 26.92 -2.60 -1.98
C TYR A 74 27.06 -2.17 -3.45
N LEU A 75 25.96 -2.19 -4.18
CA LEU A 75 25.85 -1.68 -5.55
C LEU A 75 24.97 -0.46 -5.57
N SER A 76 25.39 0.62 -6.23
CA SER A 76 24.58 1.79 -6.49
C SER A 76 24.70 2.22 -7.94
N PHE A 77 23.57 2.37 -8.61
CA PHE A 77 23.41 2.86 -9.98
C PHE A 77 22.54 4.12 -10.00
N GLU A 78 22.55 4.86 -8.91
CA GLU A 78 21.73 6.06 -8.75
C GLU A 78 21.93 7.02 -9.93
N SER A 79 20.83 7.54 -10.46
CA SER A 79 20.81 8.48 -11.60
C SER A 79 21.40 7.95 -12.92
N CYS A 80 21.52 6.63 -13.10
CA CYS A 80 21.92 6.05 -14.39
C CYS A 80 20.89 6.33 -15.48
N THR A 81 21.36 6.50 -16.71
CA THR A 81 20.53 6.78 -17.89
C THR A 81 20.22 5.51 -18.69
N TRP A 82 19.87 4.44 -18.00
CA TRP A 82 19.45 3.18 -18.62
C TRP A 82 17.98 3.19 -18.96
N SER A 83 17.61 2.51 -20.05
CA SER A 83 16.20 2.31 -20.42
C SER A 83 15.63 1.00 -19.90
N SER A 84 16.46 -0.02 -19.75
CA SER A 84 16.07 -1.30 -19.18
C SER A 84 17.20 -1.98 -18.43
N ILE A 85 16.82 -2.79 -17.45
CA ILE A 85 17.71 -3.69 -16.72
C ILE A 85 17.09 -5.07 -16.60
N GLU A 86 17.96 -6.09 -16.60
CA GLU A 86 17.65 -7.47 -16.23
C GLU A 86 18.74 -7.99 -15.29
N THR A 87 18.39 -8.69 -14.22
CA THR A 87 19.36 -9.20 -13.27
C THR A 87 18.90 -10.49 -12.61
N ASN A 88 19.87 -11.36 -12.30
CA ASN A 88 19.68 -12.56 -11.49
C ASN A 88 20.15 -12.38 -10.03
N ILE A 89 20.46 -11.16 -9.60
CA ILE A 89 20.87 -10.86 -8.23
C ILE A 89 19.70 -11.11 -7.28
N PRO A 90 19.85 -11.95 -6.24
CA PRO A 90 18.74 -12.35 -5.38
C PRO A 90 18.30 -11.26 -4.39
N SER A 91 19.16 -10.33 -4.06
CA SER A 91 18.82 -9.17 -3.21
C SER A 91 19.80 -8.03 -3.42
N PHE A 92 19.32 -6.80 -3.23
CA PHE A 92 20.15 -5.60 -3.19
C PHE A 92 20.16 -5.10 -1.75
N ASN A 93 21.31 -5.18 -1.08
CA ASN A 93 21.42 -4.80 0.33
C ASN A 93 21.56 -3.29 0.55
N GLU A 94 21.97 -2.56 -0.50
CA GLU A 94 22.12 -1.10 -0.45
C GLU A 94 20.79 -0.39 -0.76
N SER A 95 20.48 0.63 0.01
CA SER A 95 19.41 1.57 -0.32
C SER A 95 19.78 2.40 -1.54
N TYR A 96 18.78 2.87 -2.29
CA TYR A 96 18.94 3.72 -3.49
C TYR A 96 19.65 3.06 -4.68
N THR A 97 19.68 1.74 -4.77
CA THR A 97 20.47 1.02 -5.81
C THR A 97 20.22 1.57 -7.22
N PHE A 98 18.97 1.80 -7.63
CA PHE A 98 18.57 2.36 -8.93
C PHE A 98 17.80 3.68 -8.78
N ALA A 99 17.90 4.35 -7.66
CA ALA A 99 17.14 5.58 -7.42
C ALA A 99 17.45 6.64 -8.47
N ARG A 100 16.42 7.45 -8.82
CA ARG A 100 16.54 8.56 -9.78
C ARG A 100 17.01 8.17 -11.18
N CYS A 101 16.95 6.89 -11.56
CA CYS A 101 17.16 6.46 -12.94
C CYS A 101 15.95 6.90 -13.79
N SER A 102 15.89 8.19 -14.11
CA SER A 102 14.70 8.84 -14.68
C SER A 102 14.35 8.35 -16.10
N THR A 103 15.26 7.69 -16.79
CA THR A 103 15.07 7.11 -18.13
C THR A 103 14.76 5.62 -18.10
N LEU A 104 14.87 4.98 -16.95
CA LEU A 104 14.59 3.55 -16.78
C LEU A 104 13.11 3.28 -17.01
N GLN A 105 12.77 2.43 -17.97
CA GLN A 105 11.40 2.07 -18.36
C GLN A 105 11.02 0.68 -17.87
N ASN A 106 11.95 -0.27 -17.90
CA ASN A 106 11.69 -1.66 -17.59
C ASN A 106 12.76 -2.25 -16.68
N ALA A 107 12.35 -3.05 -15.69
CA ALA A 107 13.24 -3.79 -14.81
C ALA A 107 12.76 -5.23 -14.66
N ASP A 108 13.60 -6.21 -15.02
CA ASP A 108 13.35 -7.63 -14.77
C ASP A 108 14.33 -8.17 -13.72
N LEU A 109 13.81 -8.40 -12.51
CA LEU A 109 14.56 -8.88 -11.36
C LEU A 109 14.07 -10.30 -10.99
N TYR A 110 14.15 -11.23 -11.92
CA TYR A 110 13.47 -12.51 -11.86
C TYR A 110 13.93 -13.46 -10.73
N LYS A 111 15.06 -13.20 -10.07
CA LYS A 111 15.55 -13.93 -8.89
C LYS A 111 15.55 -13.10 -7.60
N CYS A 112 15.16 -11.84 -7.66
CA CYS A 112 15.18 -10.96 -6.51
C CYS A 112 14.10 -11.36 -5.51
N THR A 113 14.51 -11.74 -4.31
CA THR A 113 13.61 -12.14 -3.22
C THR A 113 13.20 -10.98 -2.32
N SER A 114 13.99 -9.88 -2.33
CA SER A 114 13.72 -8.69 -1.53
C SER A 114 14.26 -7.43 -2.17
N LEU A 115 13.49 -6.35 -2.15
CA LEU A 115 13.94 -5.01 -2.50
C LEU A 115 14.25 -4.22 -1.23
N SER A 116 15.43 -3.61 -1.19
CA SER A 116 15.82 -2.66 -0.14
C SER A 116 15.06 -1.35 -0.24
N SER A 117 15.24 -0.50 0.78
CA SER A 117 14.63 0.84 0.79
C SER A 117 15.12 1.69 -0.40
N TYR A 118 14.19 2.46 -0.98
CA TYR A 118 14.47 3.42 -2.06
C TYR A 118 15.06 2.82 -3.35
N THR A 119 15.02 1.51 -3.55
CA THR A 119 15.71 0.83 -4.68
C THR A 119 15.43 1.50 -6.03
N PHE A 120 14.17 1.84 -6.34
CA PHE A 120 13.75 2.52 -7.56
C PHE A 120 13.12 3.90 -7.31
N ALA A 121 13.38 4.51 -6.16
CA ALA A 121 12.76 5.79 -5.82
C ALA A 121 13.02 6.84 -6.91
N SER A 122 11.97 7.55 -7.33
CA SER A 122 11.99 8.60 -8.36
C SER A 122 12.46 8.14 -9.75
N CYS A 123 12.28 6.86 -10.08
CA CYS A 123 12.42 6.37 -11.45
C CYS A 123 11.19 6.76 -12.25
N SER A 124 11.08 8.03 -12.65
CA SER A 124 9.86 8.64 -13.18
C SER A 124 9.34 8.04 -14.48
N SER A 125 10.21 7.40 -15.29
CA SER A 125 9.84 6.72 -16.54
C SER A 125 9.60 5.21 -16.35
N LEU A 126 9.87 4.65 -15.16
CA LEU A 126 9.71 3.21 -14.91
C LEU A 126 8.24 2.82 -15.05
N SER A 127 7.94 2.01 -16.07
CA SER A 127 6.58 1.61 -16.43
C SER A 127 6.25 0.17 -16.03
N GLN A 128 7.24 -0.71 -16.05
CA GLN A 128 7.07 -2.13 -15.78
C GLN A 128 8.19 -2.69 -14.91
N VAL A 129 7.83 -3.50 -13.92
CA VAL A 129 8.78 -4.23 -13.08
C VAL A 129 8.30 -5.67 -12.91
N SER A 130 9.21 -6.61 -13.15
CA SER A 130 9.00 -8.04 -12.94
C SER A 130 9.75 -8.50 -11.69
N LEU A 131 9.00 -9.01 -10.71
CA LEU A 131 9.50 -9.46 -9.40
C LEU A 131 8.83 -10.80 -9.00
N PRO A 132 8.97 -11.85 -9.80
CA PRO A 132 8.15 -13.07 -9.66
C PRO A 132 8.38 -13.86 -8.38
N VAL A 133 9.51 -13.67 -7.70
CA VAL A 133 9.89 -14.38 -6.47
C VAL A 133 10.11 -13.43 -5.27
N CYS A 134 9.78 -12.16 -5.42
CA CYS A 134 10.04 -11.16 -4.38
C CYS A 134 9.00 -11.26 -3.26
N GLU A 135 9.48 -11.52 -2.05
CA GLU A 135 8.64 -11.64 -0.86
C GLU A 135 8.53 -10.33 -0.05
N TYR A 136 9.49 -9.42 -0.23
CA TYR A 136 9.61 -8.21 0.58
C TYR A 136 9.89 -6.98 -0.29
N ILE A 137 9.06 -5.96 -0.17
CA ILE A 137 9.28 -4.64 -0.77
C ILE A 137 9.61 -3.64 0.35
N GLY A 138 10.81 -3.06 0.30
CA GLY A 138 11.32 -2.14 1.30
C GLY A 138 10.62 -0.78 1.31
N LYS A 139 10.98 0.03 2.30
CA LYS A 139 10.52 1.41 2.46
C LYS A 139 10.82 2.23 1.20
N ASP A 140 9.85 3.01 0.71
CA ASP A 140 10.01 3.93 -0.43
C ASP A 140 10.58 3.27 -1.70
N ALA A 141 10.48 1.94 -1.85
CA ALA A 141 11.16 1.20 -2.92
C ALA A 141 10.79 1.68 -4.32
N PHE A 142 9.54 2.11 -4.55
CA PHE A 142 9.02 2.69 -5.79
C PHE A 142 8.43 4.10 -5.57
N TYR A 143 8.87 4.80 -4.51
CA TYR A 143 8.41 6.15 -4.25
C TYR A 143 8.55 7.05 -5.49
N ASP A 144 7.48 7.77 -5.86
CA ASP A 144 7.45 8.69 -6.99
C ASP A 144 7.79 8.07 -8.37
N CYS A 145 7.50 6.77 -8.56
CA CYS A 145 7.57 6.09 -9.86
C CYS A 145 6.29 6.38 -10.65
N ARG A 146 6.15 7.62 -11.15
CA ARG A 146 4.90 8.17 -11.70
C ARG A 146 4.36 7.41 -12.90
N SER A 147 5.23 6.77 -13.69
CA SER A 147 4.87 6.01 -14.89
C SER A 147 4.62 4.52 -14.62
N LEU A 148 4.87 4.04 -13.39
CA LEU A 148 4.72 2.63 -13.03
C LEU A 148 3.26 2.22 -13.16
N SER A 149 2.96 1.44 -14.19
CA SER A 149 1.61 0.97 -14.51
C SER A 149 1.43 -0.53 -14.24
N GLN A 150 2.50 -1.29 -14.26
CA GLN A 150 2.49 -2.73 -14.05
C GLN A 150 3.63 -3.18 -13.13
N VAL A 151 3.27 -3.92 -12.10
CA VAL A 151 4.20 -4.63 -11.22
C VAL A 151 3.62 -6.02 -10.90
N SER A 152 4.44 -7.05 -11.04
CA SER A 152 4.05 -8.43 -10.73
C SER A 152 4.71 -8.87 -9.43
N LEU A 153 3.88 -9.17 -8.42
CA LEU A 153 4.29 -9.53 -7.06
C LEU A 153 3.53 -10.76 -6.53
N PRO A 154 3.58 -11.90 -7.23
CA PRO A 154 2.72 -13.05 -6.94
C PRO A 154 2.97 -13.73 -5.58
N VAL A 155 4.17 -13.56 -5.00
CA VAL A 155 4.56 -14.19 -3.73
C VAL A 155 4.90 -13.17 -2.64
N CYS A 156 4.67 -11.87 -2.88
CA CYS A 156 5.03 -10.82 -1.95
C CYS A 156 4.18 -10.91 -0.68
N LYS A 157 4.85 -10.94 0.48
CA LYS A 157 4.24 -11.06 1.82
C LYS A 157 4.17 -9.72 2.55
N TYR A 158 5.05 -8.78 2.19
CA TYR A 158 5.23 -7.53 2.92
C TYR A 158 5.46 -6.36 1.97
N ILE A 159 4.64 -5.34 2.09
CA ILE A 159 4.81 -4.03 1.43
C ILE A 159 5.20 -3.01 2.50
N GLY A 160 6.37 -2.39 2.34
CA GLY A 160 6.94 -1.44 3.27
C GLY A 160 6.27 -0.07 3.29
N TYR A 161 6.78 0.78 4.21
CA TYR A 161 6.37 2.18 4.32
C TYR A 161 6.53 2.91 2.98
N ALA A 162 5.50 3.61 2.52
CA ALA A 162 5.48 4.42 1.30
C ALA A 162 6.03 3.72 0.04
N ALA A 163 5.95 2.38 -0.02
CA ALA A 163 6.63 1.59 -1.07
C ALA A 163 6.18 1.95 -2.49
N PHE A 164 4.91 2.30 -2.71
CA PHE A 164 4.32 2.74 -3.99
C PHE A 164 3.68 4.13 -3.89
N ASP A 165 4.14 4.95 -2.93
CA ASP A 165 3.65 6.31 -2.77
C ASP A 165 3.93 7.13 -4.05
N TRP A 166 2.92 7.88 -4.52
CA TRP A 166 2.95 8.65 -5.78
C TRP A 166 3.15 7.83 -7.07
N CYS A 167 2.87 6.53 -7.06
CA CYS A 167 2.81 5.71 -8.29
C CYS A 167 1.53 6.00 -9.08
N LYS A 168 1.41 7.19 -9.63
CA LYS A 168 0.15 7.74 -10.17
C LYS A 168 -0.42 6.97 -11.35
N SER A 169 0.39 6.20 -12.10
CA SER A 169 -0.07 5.40 -13.24
C SER A 169 -0.46 3.96 -12.86
N LEU A 170 -0.22 3.54 -11.62
CA LEU A 170 -0.55 2.19 -11.17
C LEU A 170 -2.06 2.05 -11.01
N SER A 171 -2.69 1.31 -11.91
CA SER A 171 -4.15 1.16 -11.94
C SER A 171 -4.67 -0.10 -11.26
N GLN A 172 -3.85 -1.13 -11.20
CA GLN A 172 -4.17 -2.42 -10.59
C GLN A 172 -2.94 -3.05 -9.95
N ILE A 173 -3.12 -3.75 -8.84
CA ILE A 173 -2.09 -4.59 -8.23
C ILE A 173 -2.72 -5.83 -7.62
N SER A 174 -2.06 -6.98 -7.84
CA SER A 174 -2.44 -8.25 -7.23
C SER A 174 -1.37 -8.68 -6.22
N LEU A 175 -1.79 -8.88 -4.97
CA LEU A 175 -0.94 -9.20 -3.83
C LEU A 175 -1.51 -10.43 -3.09
N PRO A 176 -1.57 -11.61 -3.74
CA PRO A 176 -2.32 -12.77 -3.24
C PRO A 176 -1.76 -13.35 -1.95
N MET A 177 -0.49 -13.11 -1.63
CA MET A 177 0.20 -13.63 -0.45
C MET A 177 0.54 -12.55 0.58
N CYS A 178 0.14 -11.28 0.34
CA CYS A 178 0.55 -10.16 1.18
C CYS A 178 -0.29 -10.10 2.45
N SER A 179 0.36 -10.29 3.59
CA SER A 179 -0.27 -10.21 4.91
C SER A 179 -0.15 -8.81 5.55
N TYR A 180 0.78 -7.98 5.08
CA TYR A 180 1.06 -6.68 5.69
C TYR A 180 1.23 -5.58 4.65
N ILE A 181 0.42 -4.53 4.77
CA ILE A 181 0.54 -3.28 4.00
C ILE A 181 1.01 -2.18 4.96
N GLY A 182 2.18 -1.62 4.69
CA GLY A 182 2.80 -0.55 5.49
C GLY A 182 2.07 0.79 5.39
N SER A 183 2.40 1.70 6.31
CA SER A 183 1.85 3.05 6.27
C SER A 183 2.27 3.77 4.99
N PHE A 184 1.35 4.54 4.41
CA PHE A 184 1.52 5.28 3.14
C PHE A 184 1.84 4.41 1.91
N ALA A 185 1.72 3.08 2.00
CA ALA A 185 2.21 2.16 0.97
C ALA A 185 1.73 2.49 -0.46
N PHE A 186 0.48 2.95 -0.63
CA PHE A 186 -0.13 3.37 -1.89
C PHE A 186 -0.69 4.79 -1.81
N PHE A 187 -0.12 5.64 -0.95
CA PHE A 187 -0.57 7.01 -0.78
C PHE A 187 -0.56 7.75 -2.13
N ASN A 188 -1.65 8.47 -2.43
CA ASN A 188 -1.77 9.25 -3.65
C ASN A 188 -1.52 8.48 -4.98
N THR A 189 -1.79 7.16 -4.97
CA THR A 189 -1.80 6.30 -6.17
C THR A 189 -3.16 6.47 -6.85
N THR A 190 -3.35 7.61 -7.50
CA THR A 190 -4.66 8.17 -7.87
C THR A 190 -5.45 7.37 -8.89
N LEU A 191 -4.79 6.56 -9.73
CA LEU A 191 -5.44 5.69 -10.73
C LEU A 191 -5.70 4.28 -10.20
N LEU A 192 -5.28 3.94 -8.99
CA LEU A 192 -5.47 2.61 -8.43
C LEU A 192 -6.98 2.34 -8.24
N SER A 193 -7.50 1.43 -9.04
CA SER A 193 -8.94 1.10 -9.08
C SER A 193 -9.26 -0.27 -8.49
N GLN A 194 -8.28 -1.19 -8.51
CA GLN A 194 -8.44 -2.55 -8.02
C GLN A 194 -7.21 -3.02 -7.26
N VAL A 195 -7.43 -3.61 -6.11
CA VAL A 195 -6.41 -4.26 -5.28
C VAL A 195 -6.96 -5.59 -4.76
N SER A 196 -6.19 -6.65 -4.93
CA SER A 196 -6.52 -7.98 -4.38
C SER A 196 -5.62 -8.30 -3.18
N LEU A 197 -6.23 -8.47 -2.01
CA LEU A 197 -5.56 -8.67 -0.72
C LEU A 197 -6.22 -9.80 0.11
N PRO A 198 -6.30 -11.03 -0.40
CA PRO A 198 -7.11 -12.09 0.22
C PRO A 198 -6.60 -12.57 1.59
N VAL A 199 -5.33 -12.36 1.91
CA VAL A 199 -4.69 -12.81 3.16
C VAL A 199 -4.13 -11.65 4.00
N CYS A 200 -4.47 -10.41 3.67
CA CYS A 200 -3.95 -9.25 4.38
C CYS A 200 -4.58 -9.11 5.76
N GLU A 201 -3.75 -9.13 6.79
CA GLU A 201 -4.13 -9.03 8.20
C GLU A 201 -4.06 -7.61 8.75
N TYR A 202 -3.20 -6.78 8.14
CA TYR A 202 -2.89 -5.44 8.62
C TYR A 202 -2.80 -4.43 7.48
N VAL A 203 -3.52 -3.32 7.61
CA VAL A 203 -3.44 -2.15 6.72
C VAL A 203 -2.99 -0.94 7.54
N GLY A 204 -1.83 -0.38 7.19
CA GLY A 204 -1.18 0.71 7.90
C GLY A 204 -1.87 2.07 7.76
N GLU A 205 -1.33 3.06 8.49
CA GLU A 205 -1.77 4.45 8.42
C GLU A 205 -1.65 4.98 6.98
N SER A 206 -2.70 5.67 6.48
CA SER A 206 -2.73 6.30 5.16
C SER A 206 -2.37 5.38 3.99
N ALA A 207 -2.48 4.06 4.16
CA ALA A 207 -1.97 3.08 3.21
C ALA A 207 -2.57 3.24 1.79
N PHE A 208 -3.84 3.60 1.68
CA PHE A 208 -4.56 3.87 0.43
C PHE A 208 -5.16 5.28 0.39
N GLN A 209 -4.66 6.20 1.20
CA GLN A 209 -5.17 7.57 1.23
C GLN A 209 -5.03 8.23 -0.15
N MET A 210 -6.08 8.94 -0.61
CA MET A 210 -6.16 9.57 -1.93
C MET A 210 -6.10 8.58 -3.14
N CYS A 211 -6.46 7.31 -2.95
CA CYS A 211 -6.72 6.39 -4.04
C CYS A 211 -8.14 6.64 -4.58
N TYR A 212 -8.34 7.76 -5.28
CA TYR A 212 -9.67 8.27 -5.66
C TYR A 212 -10.51 7.30 -6.49
N LEU A 213 -9.88 6.46 -7.32
CA LEU A 213 -10.56 5.50 -8.20
C LEU A 213 -10.74 4.11 -7.60
N LEU A 214 -10.22 3.86 -6.38
CA LEU A 214 -10.41 2.58 -5.71
C LEU A 214 -11.91 2.36 -5.43
N SER A 215 -12.52 1.45 -6.18
CA SER A 215 -13.97 1.24 -6.14
C SER A 215 -14.41 0.11 -5.23
N GLN A 216 -13.57 -0.89 -5.06
CA GLN A 216 -13.82 -2.06 -4.22
C GLN A 216 -12.53 -2.55 -3.57
N ILE A 217 -12.62 -3.03 -2.34
CA ILE A 217 -11.57 -3.76 -1.66
C ILE A 217 -12.15 -4.87 -0.81
N SER A 218 -11.53 -6.05 -0.88
CA SER A 218 -11.89 -7.21 -0.05
C SER A 218 -10.72 -7.54 0.88
N LEU A 219 -11.00 -7.55 2.18
CA LEU A 219 -10.04 -7.77 3.25
C LEU A 219 -10.59 -8.83 4.23
N PRO A 220 -10.76 -10.08 3.78
CA PRO A 220 -11.54 -11.10 4.50
C PRO A 220 -10.95 -11.52 5.85
N VAL A 221 -9.62 -11.36 6.05
CA VAL A 221 -8.92 -11.74 7.29
C VAL A 221 -8.30 -10.56 8.01
N CYS A 222 -8.49 -9.33 7.51
CA CYS A 222 -7.87 -8.14 8.08
C CYS A 222 -8.47 -7.82 9.45
N SER A 223 -7.61 -7.75 10.46
CA SER A 223 -7.99 -7.47 11.85
C SER A 223 -7.84 -6.01 12.23
N TYR A 224 -7.03 -5.24 11.49
CA TYR A 224 -6.65 -3.88 11.82
C TYR A 224 -6.62 -2.96 10.59
N ILE A 225 -7.36 -1.87 10.66
CA ILE A 225 -7.34 -0.78 9.67
C ILE A 225 -6.76 0.47 10.37
N GLY A 226 -5.64 0.96 9.86
CA GLY A 226 -4.91 2.11 10.40
C GLY A 226 -5.65 3.45 10.23
N ARG A 227 -5.10 4.49 10.89
CA ARG A 227 -5.55 5.87 10.74
C ARG A 227 -5.51 6.28 9.27
N SER A 228 -6.55 6.97 8.79
CA SER A 228 -6.65 7.49 7.42
C SER A 228 -6.41 6.46 6.30
N ALA A 229 -6.50 5.15 6.58
CA ALA A 229 -6.07 4.09 5.66
C ALA A 229 -6.75 4.18 4.28
N PHE A 230 -8.01 4.59 4.20
CA PHE A 230 -8.81 4.78 2.97
C PHE A 230 -9.37 6.21 2.86
N ASP A 231 -8.76 7.16 3.54
CA ASP A 231 -9.17 8.56 3.51
C ASP A 231 -9.13 9.11 2.08
N TRP A 232 -10.22 9.77 1.64
CA TRP A 232 -10.42 10.23 0.26
C TRP A 232 -10.47 9.13 -0.82
N CYS A 233 -10.78 7.87 -0.48
CA CYS A 233 -11.15 6.86 -1.47
C CYS A 233 -12.58 7.12 -1.96
N SER A 234 -12.76 8.20 -2.71
CA SER A 234 -14.10 8.75 -3.01
C SER A 234 -14.98 7.83 -3.87
N SER A 235 -14.40 6.92 -4.64
CA SER A 235 -15.12 5.92 -5.43
C SER A 235 -15.42 4.61 -4.69
N LEU A 236 -14.89 4.44 -3.46
CA LEU A 236 -15.04 3.21 -2.70
C LEU A 236 -16.51 2.99 -2.32
N SER A 237 -17.15 1.98 -2.90
CA SER A 237 -18.58 1.75 -2.76
C SER A 237 -18.96 0.67 -1.75
N GLN A 238 -18.10 -0.34 -1.60
CA GLN A 238 -18.31 -1.46 -0.68
C GLN A 238 -17.01 -1.88 -0.01
N VAL A 239 -17.09 -2.21 1.28
CA VAL A 239 -15.99 -2.75 2.07
C VAL A 239 -16.50 -3.91 2.91
N SER A 240 -15.83 -5.05 2.81
CA SER A 240 -16.10 -6.22 3.64
C SER A 240 -14.92 -6.48 4.56
N LEU A 241 -15.16 -6.38 5.86
CA LEU A 241 -14.16 -6.50 6.94
C LEU A 241 -14.66 -7.49 8.02
N PRO A 242 -14.89 -8.76 7.68
CA PRO A 242 -15.56 -9.72 8.58
C PRO A 242 -14.77 -10.03 9.86
N MET A 243 -13.45 -9.89 9.84
CA MET A 243 -12.56 -10.16 10.98
C MET A 243 -12.00 -8.90 11.65
N CYS A 244 -12.32 -7.71 11.13
CA CYS A 244 -11.73 -6.47 11.61
C CYS A 244 -12.28 -6.10 12.99
N SER A 245 -11.38 -5.98 13.96
CA SER A 245 -11.70 -5.60 15.34
C SER A 245 -11.47 -4.11 15.61
N TYR A 246 -10.63 -3.45 14.81
CA TYR A 246 -10.19 -2.07 15.03
C TYR A 246 -10.20 -1.26 13.74
N ILE A 247 -10.87 -0.11 13.76
CA ILE A 247 -10.85 0.90 12.72
C ILE A 247 -10.30 2.20 13.30
N GLY A 248 -9.20 2.71 12.73
CA GLY A 248 -8.51 3.92 13.16
C GLY A 248 -9.28 5.20 12.87
N ASP A 249 -8.77 6.32 13.41
CA ASP A 249 -9.31 7.64 13.13
C ASP A 249 -9.24 7.96 11.64
N ASN A 250 -10.25 8.63 11.09
CA ASN A 250 -10.36 9.01 9.68
C ASN A 250 -10.27 7.84 8.67
N ALA A 251 -10.36 6.57 9.09
CA ALA A 251 -10.02 5.43 8.23
C ALA A 251 -10.77 5.41 6.88
N PHE A 252 -12.03 5.88 6.83
CA PHE A 252 -12.88 6.01 5.65
C PHE A 252 -13.42 7.45 5.49
N PHE A 253 -12.65 8.44 5.93
CA PHE A 253 -13.04 9.84 5.82
C PHE A 253 -13.25 10.22 4.34
N GLU A 254 -14.38 10.86 4.03
CA GLU A 254 -14.75 11.28 2.66
C GLU A 254 -14.82 10.16 1.61
N CYS A 255 -15.10 8.92 2.03
CA CYS A 255 -15.51 7.85 1.11
C CYS A 255 -16.96 8.08 0.67
N TYR A 256 -17.18 9.08 -0.19
CA TYR A 256 -18.51 9.56 -0.56
C TYR A 256 -19.44 8.49 -1.14
N SER A 257 -18.89 7.55 -1.90
CA SER A 257 -19.63 6.49 -2.58
C SER A 257 -19.95 5.27 -1.70
N LEU A 258 -19.44 5.24 -0.46
CA LEU A 258 -19.56 4.06 0.41
C LEU A 258 -21.01 3.83 0.82
N THR A 259 -21.62 2.76 0.29
CA THR A 259 -23.02 2.40 0.54
C THR A 259 -23.16 1.31 1.60
N GLN A 260 -22.19 0.41 1.69
CA GLN A 260 -22.22 -0.76 2.58
C GLN A 260 -20.88 -1.01 3.24
N VAL A 261 -20.91 -1.25 4.53
CA VAL A 261 -19.77 -1.69 5.34
C VAL A 261 -20.23 -2.85 6.22
N SER A 262 -19.51 -3.97 6.16
CA SER A 262 -19.75 -5.12 7.02
C SER A 262 -18.69 -5.20 8.11
N LEU A 263 -19.11 -5.07 9.37
CA LEU A 263 -18.24 -4.96 10.56
C LEU A 263 -18.69 -5.88 11.70
N PRO A 264 -18.88 -7.20 11.48
CA PRO A 264 -19.46 -8.08 12.48
C PRO A 264 -18.61 -8.26 13.74
N MET A 265 -17.29 -8.06 13.67
CA MET A 265 -16.35 -8.25 14.76
C MET A 265 -15.71 -6.94 15.27
N CYS A 266 -16.13 -5.77 14.74
CA CYS A 266 -15.50 -4.50 15.07
C CYS A 266 -15.92 -4.01 16.46
N SER A 267 -14.95 -3.95 17.36
CA SER A 267 -15.15 -3.49 18.74
C SER A 267 -14.83 -2.02 18.96
N TYR A 268 -13.99 -1.43 18.07
CA TYR A 268 -13.53 -0.06 18.19
C TYR A 268 -13.57 0.66 16.84
N ILE A 269 -14.20 1.84 16.82
CA ILE A 269 -14.24 2.72 15.65
C ILE A 269 -13.75 4.11 16.09
N GLY A 270 -12.66 4.57 15.47
CA GLY A 270 -12.01 5.84 15.77
C GLY A 270 -12.83 7.08 15.43
N SER A 271 -12.31 8.24 15.85
CA SER A 271 -12.92 9.54 15.54
C SER A 271 -12.85 9.84 14.04
N TRP A 272 -13.92 10.45 13.50
CA TRP A 272 -14.08 10.79 12.07
C TRP A 272 -14.00 9.61 11.11
N ALA A 273 -14.00 8.36 11.60
CA ALA A 273 -13.69 7.17 10.79
C ALA A 273 -14.56 7.03 9.53
N PHE A 274 -15.81 7.45 9.55
CA PHE A 274 -16.76 7.45 8.42
C PHE A 274 -17.31 8.85 8.13
N GLN A 275 -16.64 9.92 8.58
CA GLN A 275 -17.14 11.28 8.31
C GLN A 275 -17.32 11.48 6.81
N SER A 276 -18.43 12.11 6.45
CA SER A 276 -18.80 12.40 5.05
C SER A 276 -18.99 11.19 4.14
N CYS A 277 -19.21 9.97 4.67
CA CYS A 277 -19.66 8.81 3.88
C CYS A 277 -21.14 9.05 3.50
N ARG A 278 -21.39 9.92 2.53
CA ARG A 278 -22.73 10.47 2.23
C ARG A 278 -23.71 9.43 1.72
N SER A 279 -23.23 8.35 1.09
CA SER A 279 -24.06 7.26 0.55
C SER A 279 -24.35 6.16 1.57
N LEU A 280 -23.71 6.15 2.74
CA LEU A 280 -23.92 5.14 3.77
C LEU A 280 -25.28 5.32 4.41
N SER A 281 -26.19 4.39 4.16
CA SER A 281 -27.60 4.49 4.62
C SER A 281 -27.87 3.76 5.94
N GLN A 282 -27.11 2.72 6.20
CA GLN A 282 -27.23 1.93 7.43
C GLN A 282 -25.89 1.29 7.83
N ILE A 283 -25.74 1.01 9.12
CA ILE A 283 -24.58 0.29 9.65
C ILE A 283 -24.99 -0.62 10.81
N SER A 284 -24.41 -1.83 10.84
CA SER A 284 -24.60 -2.80 11.92
C SER A 284 -23.29 -3.02 12.66
N LEU A 285 -23.32 -2.89 13.98
CA LEU A 285 -22.19 -2.92 14.90
C LEU A 285 -22.49 -3.88 16.07
N PRO A 286 -22.57 -5.19 15.83
CA PRO A 286 -23.09 -6.15 16.81
C PRO A 286 -22.22 -6.32 18.05
N VAL A 287 -20.92 -5.99 18.00
CA VAL A 287 -19.98 -6.17 19.11
C VAL A 287 -19.21 -4.87 19.48
N CYS A 288 -19.63 -3.74 18.91
CA CYS A 288 -18.91 -2.47 19.07
C CYS A 288 -19.09 -1.93 20.50
N SER A 289 -17.97 -1.65 21.16
CA SER A 289 -17.93 -1.07 22.51
C SER A 289 -17.57 0.42 22.53
N PHE A 290 -17.01 0.94 21.43
CA PHE A 290 -16.58 2.33 21.32
C PHE A 290 -16.78 2.88 19.92
N ILE A 291 -17.45 4.03 19.83
CA ILE A 291 -17.61 4.86 18.62
C ILE A 291 -17.03 6.24 18.96
N GLY A 292 -16.03 6.67 18.21
CA GLY A 292 -15.30 7.93 18.40
C GLY A 292 -16.14 9.18 18.15
N SER A 293 -15.54 10.33 18.38
CA SER A 293 -16.18 11.64 18.10
C SER A 293 -16.31 11.86 16.60
N MET A 294 -17.44 12.43 16.17
CA MET A 294 -17.69 12.81 14.77
C MET A 294 -17.62 11.65 13.77
N THR A 295 -17.68 10.40 14.24
CA THR A 295 -17.45 9.18 13.43
C THR A 295 -18.32 9.16 12.18
N PHE A 296 -19.62 9.49 12.26
CA PHE A 296 -20.57 9.48 11.15
C PHE A 296 -21.04 10.91 10.79
N ARG A 297 -20.29 11.92 11.18
CA ARG A 297 -20.63 13.31 10.86
C ARG A 297 -20.78 13.49 9.36
N TYR A 298 -21.83 14.20 8.90
CA TYR A 298 -22.16 14.42 7.49
C TYR A 298 -22.46 13.16 6.66
N CYS A 299 -22.75 12.01 7.29
CA CYS A 299 -23.33 10.85 6.60
C CYS A 299 -24.80 11.13 6.29
N SER A 300 -25.06 11.90 5.25
CA SER A 300 -26.39 12.48 4.97
C SER A 300 -27.48 11.45 4.64
N SER A 301 -27.13 10.22 4.31
CA SER A 301 -28.06 9.12 4.08
C SER A 301 -28.25 8.19 5.30
N LEU A 302 -27.41 8.32 6.36
CA LEU A 302 -27.40 7.37 7.47
C LEU A 302 -28.64 7.50 8.35
N SER A 303 -29.59 6.60 8.13
CA SER A 303 -30.88 6.58 8.81
C SER A 303 -31.05 5.42 9.80
N ILE A 304 -30.26 4.37 9.71
CA ILE A 304 -30.37 3.17 10.55
C ILE A 304 -29.03 2.81 11.15
N ILE A 305 -28.98 2.69 12.47
CA ILE A 305 -27.84 2.12 13.20
C ILE A 305 -28.34 0.99 14.07
N THR A 306 -27.65 -0.13 14.02
CA THR A 306 -27.91 -1.31 14.82
C THR A 306 -26.71 -1.64 15.69
N ILE A 307 -26.89 -1.69 17.01
CA ILE A 307 -25.83 -1.99 17.97
C ILE A 307 -26.26 -3.21 18.80
N GLY A 308 -25.42 -4.26 18.83
CA GLY A 308 -25.78 -5.55 19.41
C GLY A 308 -25.00 -5.95 20.66
N TYR A 309 -24.11 -5.10 21.19
CA TYR A 309 -23.22 -5.45 22.28
C TYR A 309 -23.97 -5.69 23.63
N SER A 310 -23.36 -6.45 24.53
CA SER A 310 -23.96 -6.82 25.83
C SER A 310 -23.93 -5.68 26.88
N SER A 311 -23.30 -4.55 26.56
CA SER A 311 -23.28 -3.33 27.38
C SER A 311 -23.48 -2.11 26.49
N VAL A 312 -23.73 -0.94 27.12
CA VAL A 312 -23.87 0.31 26.36
C VAL A 312 -22.53 0.64 25.67
N CYS A 313 -22.56 0.78 24.36
CA CYS A 313 -21.45 1.25 23.56
C CYS A 313 -21.12 2.71 23.93
N SER A 314 -19.86 3.04 24.17
CA SER A 314 -19.43 4.41 24.40
C SER A 314 -19.52 5.23 23.11
N LEU A 315 -20.10 6.42 23.19
CA LEU A 315 -20.29 7.31 22.03
C LEU A 315 -19.53 8.62 22.24
N GLY A 316 -18.70 8.98 21.26
CA GLY A 316 -18.03 10.28 21.22
C GLY A 316 -18.99 11.42 20.89
N SER A 317 -18.54 12.67 21.06
CA SER A 317 -19.32 13.87 20.77
C SER A 317 -19.59 14.00 19.26
N ASP A 318 -20.74 14.56 18.91
CA ASP A 318 -21.14 14.89 17.52
C ASP A 318 -21.05 13.71 16.54
N ALA A 319 -21.09 12.47 17.05
CA ALA A 319 -20.89 11.26 16.24
C ALA A 319 -21.86 11.18 15.04
N PHE A 320 -23.07 11.71 15.17
CA PHE A 320 -24.12 11.70 14.13
C PHE A 320 -24.51 13.12 13.65
N TYR A 321 -23.66 14.12 13.86
CA TYR A 321 -23.99 15.48 13.46
C TYR A 321 -24.30 15.55 11.95
N ASN A 322 -25.41 16.23 11.61
CA ASN A 322 -25.90 16.37 10.24
C ASN A 322 -26.18 15.04 9.51
N THR A 323 -26.84 14.11 10.21
CA THR A 323 -27.38 12.85 9.69
C THR A 323 -28.90 12.79 9.93
N PRO A 324 -29.67 11.89 9.28
CA PRO A 324 -31.06 11.61 9.63
C PRO A 324 -31.27 11.21 11.10
N ILE A 325 -30.25 10.68 11.76
CA ILE A 325 -30.25 10.37 13.21
C ILE A 325 -30.44 11.65 14.03
N THR A 326 -29.68 12.73 13.73
CA THR A 326 -29.82 14.01 14.46
C THR A 326 -31.13 14.73 14.20
N SER A 327 -31.71 14.57 13.02
CA SER A 327 -33.03 15.16 12.68
C SER A 327 -34.21 14.33 13.18
N SER A 328 -33.96 13.24 13.94
CA SER A 328 -34.96 12.32 14.47
C SER A 328 -35.80 11.58 13.42
N THR A 329 -35.36 11.61 12.15
CA THR A 329 -35.98 10.84 11.07
C THR A 329 -35.39 9.44 10.94
N GLY A 330 -34.21 9.20 11.55
CA GLY A 330 -33.56 7.91 11.61
C GLY A 330 -34.01 7.04 12.78
N ARG A 331 -33.35 5.87 12.93
CA ARG A 331 -33.61 4.90 14.01
C ARG A 331 -32.29 4.33 14.53
N ILE A 332 -32.27 4.12 15.85
CA ILE A 332 -31.17 3.45 16.55
C ILE A 332 -31.74 2.19 17.21
N TYR A 333 -31.30 1.04 16.76
CA TYR A 333 -31.69 -0.25 17.29
C TYR A 333 -30.64 -0.77 18.27
N VAL A 334 -31.08 -1.16 19.46
CA VAL A 334 -30.26 -1.72 20.54
C VAL A 334 -30.94 -2.94 21.14
N PRO A 335 -30.26 -3.80 21.92
CA PRO A 335 -30.88 -4.90 22.65
C PRO A 335 -32.00 -4.41 23.55
N ALA A 336 -33.10 -5.13 23.62
CA ALA A 336 -34.28 -4.75 24.41
C ALA A 336 -33.94 -4.47 25.88
N SER A 337 -33.05 -5.27 26.48
CA SER A 337 -32.57 -5.12 27.87
C SER A 337 -31.77 -3.83 28.10
N LEU A 338 -31.22 -3.20 27.04
CA LEU A 338 -30.37 -2.03 27.15
C LEU A 338 -31.04 -0.72 26.70
N VAL A 339 -32.25 -0.75 26.19
CA VAL A 339 -32.98 0.46 25.70
C VAL A 339 -32.97 1.59 26.73
N SER A 340 -33.31 1.29 28.00
CA SER A 340 -33.34 2.30 29.08
C SER A 340 -31.92 2.85 29.36
N ALA A 341 -30.94 1.99 29.40
CA ALA A 341 -29.55 2.38 29.64
C ALA A 341 -28.99 3.27 28.53
N TYR A 342 -29.26 2.96 27.26
CA TYR A 342 -28.87 3.81 26.14
C TYR A 342 -29.58 5.18 26.18
N LYS A 343 -30.86 5.25 26.51
CA LYS A 343 -31.62 6.51 26.61
C LYS A 343 -31.09 7.48 27.67
N SER A 344 -30.36 6.97 28.68
CA SER A 344 -29.76 7.79 29.75
C SER A 344 -28.23 7.96 29.63
N ALA A 345 -27.58 7.19 28.73
CA ALA A 345 -26.13 7.23 28.59
C ALA A 345 -25.61 8.54 27.98
N PRO A 346 -24.38 8.96 28.33
CA PRO A 346 -23.74 10.14 27.76
C PRO A 346 -23.72 10.10 26.23
N ASN A 347 -24.01 11.21 25.58
CA ASN A 347 -24.13 11.42 24.13
C ASN A 347 -25.28 10.65 23.46
N TRP A 348 -25.68 9.47 23.97
CA TRP A 348 -26.85 8.73 23.49
C TRP A 348 -28.17 9.37 23.90
N SER A 349 -28.21 10.01 25.06
CA SER A 349 -29.45 10.63 25.61
C SER A 349 -30.05 11.69 24.67
N TYR A 350 -29.23 12.34 23.82
CA TYR A 350 -29.73 13.25 22.77
C TYR A 350 -30.64 12.57 21.76
N PHE A 351 -30.53 11.27 21.59
CA PHE A 351 -31.29 10.44 20.63
C PHE A 351 -32.36 9.59 21.30
N SER A 352 -32.71 9.85 22.57
CA SER A 352 -33.61 9.02 23.39
C SER A 352 -34.97 8.73 22.73
N ALA A 353 -35.48 9.67 21.92
CA ALA A 353 -36.76 9.52 21.20
C ALA A 353 -36.73 8.46 20.09
N ILE A 354 -35.58 8.18 19.49
CA ILE A 354 -35.42 7.28 18.35
C ILE A 354 -34.68 5.97 18.68
N ILE A 355 -34.25 5.82 19.93
CA ILE A 355 -33.66 4.57 20.45
C ILE A 355 -34.79 3.59 20.76
N GLN A 356 -34.74 2.42 20.15
CA GLN A 356 -35.73 1.34 20.36
C GLN A 356 -35.11 -0.04 20.26
N SER A 357 -35.85 -1.06 20.71
CA SER A 357 -35.39 -2.46 20.55
C SER A 357 -35.45 -2.88 19.09
N TYR A 358 -34.69 -3.91 18.76
CA TYR A 358 -34.80 -4.56 17.43
C TYR A 358 -36.27 -4.88 17.12
N PRO A 359 -36.76 -4.61 15.88
CA PRO A 359 -38.07 -5.06 15.46
C PRO A 359 -38.06 -6.59 15.36
N GLY A 360 -38.75 -7.26 16.31
CA GLY A 360 -39.09 -8.68 16.26
C GLY A 360 -37.94 -9.68 16.04
N LEU A 361 -37.43 -10.25 17.11
CA LEU A 361 -36.91 -11.63 17.13
C LEU A 361 -38.00 -12.50 17.78
#